data_5fd0e370ebc73069bf6a6cca220ee7dd
#
_entry.id   5fd0e370ebc73069bf6a6cca220ee7dd
#
_cell.length_a   1.000
_cell.length_b   1.000
_cell.length_c   1.000
_cell.angle_alpha   90.00
_cell.angle_beta   90.00
_cell.angle_gamma   90.00
#
_symmetry.space_group_name_H-M   'P 1'
#
loop_
_entity.id
_entity.type
_entity.pdbx_description
1 polymer ?
#
loop_
_entity_poly.entity_id
_entity_poly.type
_entity_poly.pdbx_seq_one_letter_code
_entity_poly.pdbx_strand_id
1 'polypeptide(L)'
;SQGIEPELAWTLQPLIGAFDILMALLLLKSPSRTILIWMFLWALWTAILRPLSGNLEKVQIDGEWVVQLATDSMRVAKMQTWEFWERAGNWGPPFMLLVMGGAFAITRKDLLSSYTEPEIKESTIDTVFFLCRTCLALLLIGHAGFGFAVEKQMLINHWQSIGVNADVAFITQVGYAEFALGVLIFLAPIRPLIFLALLWKLFTEFLYVPADTVAGMGIVNIFEWIER
;
A
#
# COMPACT_ATOMS: atom_id res chain seq x y z
N SER A 1 -6.87 -17.13 10.54
CA SER A 1 -7.93 -16.62 11.39
C SER A 1 -7.40 -16.47 12.82
N GLN A 2 -7.20 -15.23 13.26
CA GLN A 2 -6.74 -14.94 14.63
C GLN A 2 -7.95 -14.94 15.59
N GLY A 3 -8.66 -16.08 15.73
CA GLY A 3 -9.74 -16.24 16.68
C GLY A 3 -11.11 -15.67 16.28
N ILE A 4 -11.24 -15.11 15.07
CA ILE A 4 -12.54 -14.69 14.53
C ILE A 4 -13.10 -15.83 13.67
N GLU A 5 -14.32 -16.24 13.94
CA GLU A 5 -15.01 -17.24 13.12
C GLU A 5 -15.12 -16.76 11.67
N PRO A 6 -14.91 -17.64 10.66
CA PRO A 6 -14.96 -17.27 9.25
C PRO A 6 -16.27 -16.56 8.85
N GLU A 7 -17.41 -16.99 9.35
CA GLU A 7 -18.72 -16.37 9.07
C GLU A 7 -18.79 -14.92 9.56
N LEU A 8 -18.25 -14.65 10.75
CA LEU A 8 -18.17 -13.29 11.28
C LEU A 8 -17.22 -12.43 10.47
N ALA A 9 -16.10 -12.98 10.00
CA ALA A 9 -15.17 -12.27 9.14
C ALA A 9 -15.82 -11.86 7.80
N TRP A 10 -16.57 -12.76 7.16
CA TRP A 10 -17.33 -12.47 5.94
C TRP A 10 -18.40 -11.39 6.13
N THR A 11 -19.06 -11.36 7.29
CA THR A 11 -20.05 -10.33 7.62
C THR A 11 -19.41 -8.97 7.90
N LEU A 12 -18.24 -8.96 8.53
CA LEU A 12 -17.52 -7.71 8.88
C LEU A 12 -16.85 -7.06 7.67
N GLN A 13 -16.41 -7.84 6.69
CA GLN A 13 -15.68 -7.31 5.55
C GLN A 13 -16.44 -6.22 4.75
N PRO A 14 -17.72 -6.41 4.34
CA PRO A 14 -18.46 -5.35 3.68
C PRO A 14 -18.73 -4.13 4.56
N LEU A 15 -18.90 -4.33 5.87
CA LEU A 15 -19.09 -3.24 6.82
C LEU A 15 -17.81 -2.39 6.96
N ILE A 16 -16.65 -3.02 7.02
CA ILE A 16 -15.35 -2.35 7.03
C ILE A 16 -15.17 -1.57 5.72
N GLY A 17 -15.44 -2.18 4.56
CA GLY A 17 -15.34 -1.51 3.27
C GLY A 17 -16.28 -0.29 3.17
N ALA A 18 -17.52 -0.42 3.61
CA ALA A 18 -18.47 0.69 3.65
C ALA A 18 -17.98 1.82 4.58
N PHE A 19 -17.39 1.48 5.72
CA PHE A 19 -16.82 2.43 6.64
C PHE A 19 -15.59 3.15 6.06
N ASP A 20 -14.72 2.47 5.34
CA ASP A 20 -13.57 3.06 4.67
C ASP A 20 -14.02 4.07 3.59
N ILE A 21 -15.04 3.71 2.79
CA ILE A 21 -15.66 4.63 1.82
C ILE A 21 -16.23 5.87 2.54
N LEU A 22 -16.95 5.67 3.65
CA LEU A 22 -17.50 6.77 4.43
C LEU A 22 -16.41 7.71 4.94
N MET A 23 -15.30 7.17 5.46
CA MET A 23 -14.16 7.96 5.94
C MET A 23 -13.51 8.76 4.80
N ALA A 24 -13.37 8.16 3.63
CA ALA A 24 -12.86 8.84 2.44
C ALA A 24 -13.76 10.01 2.02
N LEU A 25 -15.07 9.80 1.97
CA LEU A 25 -16.05 10.86 1.63
C LEU A 25 -16.06 11.98 2.68
N LEU A 26 -15.97 11.64 3.96
CA LEU A 26 -15.88 12.61 5.03
C LEU A 26 -14.59 13.43 4.95
N LEU A 27 -13.46 12.79 4.59
CA LEU A 27 -12.20 13.51 4.37
C LEU A 27 -12.31 14.53 3.23
N LEU A 28 -12.96 14.17 2.13
CA LEU A 28 -13.15 15.08 1.00
C LEU A 28 -14.10 16.23 1.31
N LYS A 29 -15.15 15.99 2.11
CA LYS A 29 -16.17 17.01 2.43
C LYS A 29 -15.78 17.89 3.59
N SER A 30 -15.22 17.34 4.63
CA SER A 30 -14.91 18.01 5.90
C SER A 30 -13.72 17.33 6.56
N PRO A 31 -12.49 17.60 6.07
CA PRO A 31 -11.30 17.03 6.65
C PRO A 31 -11.21 17.42 8.14
N SER A 32 -11.06 16.42 9.00
CA SER A 32 -10.86 16.63 10.43
C SER A 32 -9.65 15.81 10.90
N ARG A 33 -9.04 16.25 11.99
CA ARG A 33 -7.91 15.53 12.59
C ARG A 33 -8.30 14.12 13.01
N THR A 34 -9.51 13.92 13.51
CA THR A 34 -10.02 12.60 13.90
C THR A 34 -10.06 11.65 12.72
N ILE A 35 -10.55 12.10 11.55
CA ILE A 35 -10.58 11.29 10.33
C ILE A 35 -9.15 10.92 9.90
N LEU A 36 -8.24 11.90 9.89
CA LEU A 36 -6.83 11.67 9.53
C LEU A 36 -6.13 10.70 10.49
N ILE A 37 -6.37 10.84 11.82
CA ILE A 37 -5.84 9.91 12.82
C ILE A 37 -6.37 8.50 12.58
N TRP A 38 -7.68 8.38 12.34
CA TRP A 38 -8.28 7.09 12.04
C TRP A 38 -7.65 6.45 10.79
N MET A 39 -7.59 7.20 9.68
CA MET A 39 -7.02 6.70 8.42
C MET A 39 -5.55 6.28 8.58
N PHE A 40 -4.77 7.07 9.29
CA PHE A 40 -3.38 6.73 9.59
C PHE A 40 -3.26 5.46 10.41
N LEU A 41 -3.97 5.39 11.55
CA LEU A 41 -3.89 4.24 12.45
C LEU A 41 -4.44 2.97 11.80
N TRP A 42 -5.53 3.08 11.04
CA TRP A 42 -6.12 1.96 10.32
C TRP A 42 -5.20 1.43 9.23
N ALA A 43 -4.68 2.31 8.37
CA ALA A 43 -3.75 1.93 7.32
C ALA A 43 -2.44 1.34 7.88
N LEU A 44 -1.90 1.94 8.95
CA LEU A 44 -0.72 1.42 9.63
C LEU A 44 -0.99 0.05 10.28
N TRP A 45 -2.14 -0.10 10.94
CA TRP A 45 -2.55 -1.36 11.57
C TRP A 45 -2.69 -2.47 10.53
N THR A 46 -3.38 -2.21 9.41
CA THR A 46 -3.50 -3.20 8.33
C THR A 46 -2.15 -3.55 7.71
N ALA A 47 -1.20 -2.60 7.63
CA ALA A 47 0.16 -2.87 7.20
C ALA A 47 0.91 -3.78 8.19
N ILE A 48 0.82 -3.51 9.50
CA ILE A 48 1.46 -4.30 10.56
C ILE A 48 0.89 -5.71 10.64
N LEU A 49 -0.41 -5.87 10.42
CA LEU A 49 -1.05 -7.19 10.42
C LEU A 49 -0.50 -8.13 9.34
N ARG A 50 0.06 -7.60 8.24
CA ARG A 50 0.63 -8.43 7.17
C ARG A 50 1.75 -9.34 7.66
N PRO A 51 2.88 -8.84 8.18
CA PRO A 51 3.93 -9.71 8.72
C PRO A 51 3.49 -10.53 9.93
N LEU A 52 2.52 -10.05 10.72
CA LEU A 52 2.01 -10.79 11.88
C LEU A 52 1.10 -11.96 11.49
N SER A 53 0.36 -11.85 10.38
CA SER A 53 -0.45 -12.95 9.85
C SER A 53 0.38 -14.04 9.14
N GLY A 54 1.55 -13.81 8.92
CA GLY A 54 2.77 -14.35 8.32
C GLY A 54 2.82 -15.77 7.79
N ASN A 55 1.92 -16.66 8.14
CA ASN A 55 1.99 -18.07 7.72
C ASN A 55 0.69 -18.59 7.09
N LEU A 56 -0.21 -17.68 6.71
CA LEU A 56 -1.46 -18.06 6.08
C LEU A 56 -1.41 -17.77 4.59
N GLU A 57 -1.73 -18.76 3.79
CA GLU A 57 -1.89 -18.61 2.33
C GLU A 57 -3.32 -18.96 1.91
N LYS A 58 -3.79 -18.32 0.85
CA LYS A 58 -5.03 -18.68 0.19
C LYS A 58 -4.69 -19.66 -0.92
N VAL A 59 -5.28 -20.83 -0.87
CA VAL A 59 -5.18 -21.84 -1.92
C VAL A 59 -6.57 -22.21 -2.43
N GLN A 60 -6.67 -22.55 -3.68
CA GLN A 60 -7.90 -23.07 -4.26
C GLN A 60 -7.89 -24.59 -4.17
N ILE A 61 -8.84 -25.15 -3.40
CA ILE A 61 -9.05 -26.58 -3.28
C ILE A 61 -10.46 -26.87 -3.79
N ASP A 62 -10.56 -27.73 -4.79
CA ASP A 62 -11.84 -28.11 -5.42
C ASP A 62 -12.72 -26.92 -5.89
N GLY A 63 -12.08 -25.82 -6.31
CA GLY A 63 -12.77 -24.61 -6.76
C GLY A 63 -13.10 -23.60 -5.64
N GLU A 64 -12.94 -23.96 -4.38
CA GLU A 64 -13.15 -23.08 -3.23
C GLU A 64 -11.86 -22.48 -2.71
N TRP A 65 -11.92 -21.22 -2.28
CA TRP A 65 -10.77 -20.55 -1.64
C TRP A 65 -10.69 -20.91 -0.16
N VAL A 66 -9.64 -21.65 0.20
CA VAL A 66 -9.38 -22.07 1.59
C VAL A 66 -8.15 -21.35 2.11
N VAL A 67 -8.22 -20.87 3.34
CA VAL A 67 -7.06 -20.30 4.05
C VAL A 67 -6.42 -21.42 4.87
N GLN A 68 -5.16 -21.72 4.56
CA GLN A 68 -4.38 -22.73 5.27
C GLN A 68 -3.02 -22.20 5.71
N LEU A 69 -2.33 -22.97 6.54
CA LEU A 69 -0.91 -22.71 6.83
C LEU A 69 -0.11 -22.90 5.54
N ALA A 70 0.73 -21.91 5.23
CA ALA A 70 1.57 -21.96 4.05
C ALA A 70 2.52 -23.17 4.10
N THR A 71 2.58 -23.90 3.00
CA THR A 71 3.53 -25.00 2.81
C THR A 71 4.96 -24.49 2.83
N ASP A 72 5.20 -23.27 2.32
CA ASP A 72 6.46 -22.55 2.43
C ASP A 72 6.29 -21.30 3.27
N SER A 73 6.32 -21.49 4.60
CA SER A 73 6.18 -20.41 5.57
C SER A 73 7.24 -19.32 5.44
N MET A 74 8.46 -19.68 4.98
CA MET A 74 9.54 -18.72 4.77
C MET A 74 9.24 -17.78 3.59
N ARG A 75 8.71 -18.31 2.49
CA ARG A 75 8.34 -17.52 1.32
C ARG A 75 7.20 -16.55 1.64
N VAL A 76 6.18 -17.04 2.35
CA VAL A 76 5.04 -16.20 2.76
C VAL A 76 5.47 -15.12 3.74
N ALA A 77 6.30 -15.44 4.73
CA ALA A 77 6.84 -14.44 5.67
C ALA A 77 7.65 -13.36 4.94
N LYS A 78 8.47 -13.73 3.95
CA LYS A 78 9.18 -12.76 3.11
C LYS A 78 8.19 -11.87 2.34
N MET A 79 7.20 -12.44 1.68
CA MET A 79 6.17 -11.70 0.94
C MET A 79 5.47 -10.70 1.84
N GLN A 80 5.00 -11.12 3.01
CA GLN A 80 4.29 -10.27 3.97
C GLN A 80 5.15 -9.11 4.51
N THR A 81 6.45 -9.33 4.65
CA THR A 81 7.39 -8.27 5.05
C THR A 81 7.51 -7.20 3.98
N TRP A 82 7.61 -7.58 2.71
CA TRP A 82 7.65 -6.62 1.61
C TRP A 82 6.33 -5.87 1.43
N GLU A 83 5.18 -6.52 1.63
CA GLU A 83 3.87 -5.88 1.65
C GLU A 83 3.76 -4.80 2.73
N PHE A 84 4.36 -5.01 3.91
CA PHE A 84 4.39 -3.99 4.96
C PHE A 84 5.07 -2.70 4.47
N TRP A 85 6.23 -2.82 3.82
CA TRP A 85 6.96 -1.65 3.29
C TRP A 85 6.22 -0.98 2.13
N GLU A 86 5.67 -1.76 1.21
CA GLU A 86 4.87 -1.25 0.09
C GLU A 86 3.69 -0.39 0.58
N ARG A 87 3.06 -0.76 1.69
CA ARG A 87 1.92 -0.03 2.27
C ARG A 87 2.28 1.30 2.92
N ALA A 88 3.54 1.73 2.87
CA ALA A 88 3.92 3.07 3.28
C ALA A 88 3.21 4.16 2.44
N GLY A 89 2.82 3.84 1.21
CA GLY A 89 1.97 4.70 0.38
C GLY A 89 0.56 4.93 0.96
N ASN A 90 0.04 4.01 1.76
CA ASN A 90 -1.33 4.10 2.30
C ASN A 90 -1.38 4.87 3.62
N TRP A 91 -0.49 4.59 4.57
CA TRP A 91 -0.49 5.27 5.87
C TRP A 91 0.30 6.60 5.85
N GLY A 92 1.22 6.76 4.92
CA GLY A 92 2.08 7.94 4.82
C GLY A 92 1.32 9.26 4.59
N PRO A 93 0.47 9.38 3.57
CA PRO A 93 -0.25 10.62 3.28
C PRO A 93 -1.10 11.16 4.45
N PRO A 94 -1.97 10.36 5.11
CA PRO A 94 -2.71 10.86 6.27
C PRO A 94 -1.79 11.24 7.43
N PHE A 95 -0.68 10.54 7.63
CA PHE A 95 0.32 10.90 8.63
C PHE A 95 0.99 12.25 8.32
N MET A 96 1.36 12.48 7.07
CA MET A 96 1.95 13.77 6.65
C MET A 96 0.99 14.94 6.83
N LEU A 97 -0.29 14.76 6.50
CA LEU A 97 -1.32 15.78 6.74
C LEU A 97 -1.48 16.07 8.23
N LEU A 98 -1.41 15.06 9.09
CA LEU A 98 -1.41 15.26 10.54
C LEU A 98 -0.19 16.07 11.00
N VAL A 99 1.00 15.78 10.52
CA VAL A 99 2.23 16.51 10.85
C VAL A 99 2.11 17.97 10.39
N MET A 100 1.64 18.21 9.18
CA MET A 100 1.39 19.56 8.67
C MET A 100 0.39 20.34 9.54
N GLY A 101 -0.65 19.69 10.03
CA GLY A 101 -1.66 20.27 10.90
C GLY A 101 -1.22 20.45 12.36
N GLY A 102 0.04 20.16 12.71
CA GLY A 102 0.53 20.23 14.09
C GLY A 102 -0.05 19.12 14.97
N ALA A 103 -0.06 17.90 14.50
CA ALA A 103 -0.69 16.73 15.11
C ALA A 103 -0.34 16.48 16.58
N PHE A 104 0.82 16.92 17.02
CA PHE A 104 1.30 16.70 18.39
C PHE A 104 0.81 17.75 19.40
N ALA A 105 0.06 18.76 18.95
CA ALA A 105 -0.55 19.80 19.79
C ALA A 105 -2.08 19.62 19.89
N ILE A 106 -2.55 18.39 20.15
CA ILE A 106 -3.98 18.05 20.11
C ILE A 106 -4.66 18.46 21.42
N THR A 107 -5.55 19.45 21.37
CA THR A 107 -6.55 19.67 22.41
C THR A 107 -7.85 18.93 22.05
N ARG A 108 -8.70 18.61 23.06
CA ARG A 108 -10.00 17.95 22.80
C ARG A 108 -10.89 18.74 21.80
N LYS A 109 -10.77 20.06 21.79
CA LYS A 109 -11.54 20.94 20.87
C LYS A 109 -11.06 20.80 19.42
N ASP A 110 -9.78 20.52 19.21
CA ASP A 110 -9.18 20.41 17.89
C ASP A 110 -9.50 19.11 17.17
N LEU A 111 -9.87 18.04 17.91
CA LEU A 111 -10.19 16.73 17.33
C LEU A 111 -11.41 16.76 16.40
N LEU A 112 -12.43 17.58 16.74
CA LEU A 112 -13.69 17.67 16.00
C LEU A 112 -13.76 18.91 15.10
N SER A 113 -12.79 19.83 15.19
CA SER A 113 -12.74 21.02 14.34
C SER A 113 -12.37 20.62 12.90
N SER A 114 -12.96 21.32 11.94
CA SER A 114 -12.53 21.25 10.56
C SER A 114 -11.04 21.57 10.46
N TYR A 115 -10.33 20.82 9.63
CA TYR A 115 -8.94 21.09 9.35
C TYR A 115 -8.84 22.45 8.65
N THR A 116 -8.36 23.46 9.35
CA THR A 116 -8.03 24.77 8.77
C THR A 116 -6.59 24.72 8.28
N GLU A 117 -6.33 25.32 7.12
CA GLU A 117 -4.96 25.44 6.60
C GLU A 117 -4.05 26.05 7.68
N PRO A 118 -3.09 25.30 8.22
CA PRO A 118 -2.18 25.83 9.21
C PRO A 118 -1.16 26.75 8.54
N GLU A 119 -0.70 27.78 9.25
CA GLU A 119 0.56 28.43 8.87
C GLU A 119 1.69 27.41 8.97
N ILE A 120 2.18 26.96 7.81
CA ILE A 120 3.19 25.91 7.74
C ILE A 120 4.56 26.55 8.04
N LYS A 121 5.15 26.18 9.16
CA LYS A 121 6.51 26.60 9.52
C LYS A 121 7.52 25.91 8.59
N GLU A 122 8.63 26.57 8.26
CA GLU A 122 9.71 26.00 7.43
C GLU A 122 10.19 24.63 7.96
N SER A 123 10.39 24.51 9.29
CA SER A 123 10.77 23.24 9.92
C SER A 123 9.76 22.11 9.71
N THR A 124 8.49 22.44 9.55
CA THR A 124 7.42 21.49 9.24
C THR A 124 7.52 21.03 7.78
N ILE A 125 7.85 21.94 6.86
CA ILE A 125 8.04 21.62 5.44
C ILE A 125 9.16 20.59 5.29
N ASP A 126 10.31 20.82 5.92
CA ASP A 126 11.45 19.89 5.89
C ASP A 126 11.08 18.49 6.42
N THR A 127 10.33 18.46 7.53
CA THR A 127 9.84 17.21 8.12
C THR A 127 8.90 16.48 7.17
N VAL A 128 7.92 17.18 6.58
CA VAL A 128 6.97 16.59 5.63
C VAL A 128 7.71 16.10 4.39
N PHE A 129 8.66 16.89 3.88
CA PHE A 129 9.47 16.47 2.74
C PHE A 129 10.30 15.22 3.03
N PHE A 130 10.89 15.14 4.23
CA PHE A 130 11.58 13.93 4.67
C PHE A 130 10.63 12.72 4.74
N LEU A 131 9.43 12.89 5.30
CA LEU A 131 8.42 11.83 5.37
C LEU A 131 7.94 11.40 3.98
N CYS A 132 7.65 12.36 3.08
CA CYS A 132 7.26 12.07 1.70
C CYS A 132 8.29 11.18 0.98
N ARG A 133 9.55 11.59 1.01
CA ARG A 133 10.61 10.81 0.35
C ARG A 133 10.81 9.45 0.99
N THR A 134 10.66 9.36 2.32
CA THR A 134 10.77 8.09 3.04
C THR A 134 9.64 7.15 2.66
N CYS A 135 8.38 7.61 2.67
CA CYS A 135 7.24 6.79 2.27
C CYS A 135 7.32 6.35 0.81
N LEU A 136 7.73 7.23 -0.10
CA LEU A 136 7.91 6.89 -1.51
C LEU A 136 9.04 5.86 -1.71
N ALA A 137 10.15 6.03 -1.00
CA ALA A 137 11.24 5.07 -1.03
C ALA A 137 10.81 3.69 -0.50
N LEU A 138 10.12 3.66 0.65
CA LEU A 138 9.62 2.41 1.24
C LEU A 138 8.62 1.71 0.33
N LEU A 139 7.71 2.46 -0.32
CA LEU A 139 6.76 1.92 -1.30
C LEU A 139 7.49 1.23 -2.45
N LEU A 140 8.50 1.90 -3.06
CA LEU A 140 9.29 1.34 -4.15
C LEU A 140 10.12 0.12 -3.70
N ILE A 141 10.78 0.22 -2.55
CA ILE A 141 11.59 -0.86 -1.98
C ILE A 141 10.70 -2.07 -1.62
N GLY A 142 9.51 -1.83 -1.07
CA GLY A 142 8.55 -2.87 -0.77
C GLY A 142 8.08 -3.60 -2.03
N HIS A 143 7.70 -2.85 -3.05
CA HIS A 143 7.30 -3.42 -4.34
C HIS A 143 8.45 -4.17 -5.03
N ALA A 144 9.64 -3.61 -5.01
CA ALA A 144 10.86 -4.23 -5.54
C ALA A 144 11.10 -5.63 -4.95
N GLY A 145 10.87 -5.81 -3.65
CA GLY A 145 11.04 -7.07 -2.96
C GLY A 145 10.18 -8.21 -3.52
N PHE A 146 9.03 -7.91 -4.11
CA PHE A 146 8.22 -8.92 -4.80
C PHE A 146 8.91 -9.46 -6.06
N GLY A 147 9.70 -8.62 -6.74
CA GLY A 147 10.47 -9.03 -7.91
C GLY A 147 11.68 -9.89 -7.54
N PHE A 148 12.61 -9.34 -6.73
CA PHE A 148 13.91 -10.00 -6.52
C PHE A 148 13.97 -10.96 -5.33
N ALA A 149 13.10 -10.83 -4.32
CA ALA A 149 13.15 -11.65 -3.11
C ALA A 149 12.06 -12.73 -3.05
N VAL A 150 10.90 -12.47 -3.66
CA VAL A 150 9.72 -13.36 -3.65
C VAL A 150 9.48 -14.02 -4.99
N GLU A 151 9.96 -13.42 -6.08
CA GLU A 151 9.75 -13.89 -7.46
C GLU A 151 8.26 -14.11 -7.76
N LYS A 152 7.44 -13.08 -7.44
CA LYS A 152 5.97 -13.19 -7.44
C LYS A 152 5.44 -13.45 -8.86
N GLN A 153 4.84 -14.61 -9.09
CA GLN A 153 4.30 -15.03 -10.39
C GLN A 153 3.32 -13.98 -11.00
N MET A 154 2.56 -13.30 -10.16
CA MET A 154 1.64 -12.26 -10.62
C MET A 154 2.37 -11.14 -11.38
N LEU A 155 3.58 -10.74 -10.97
CA LEU A 155 4.36 -9.74 -11.70
C LEU A 155 4.78 -10.22 -13.08
N ILE A 156 5.13 -11.49 -13.22
CA ILE A 156 5.41 -12.11 -14.53
C ILE A 156 4.17 -11.98 -15.42
N ASN A 157 3.00 -12.37 -14.90
CA ASN A 157 1.74 -12.31 -15.65
C ASN A 157 1.39 -10.88 -16.07
N HIS A 158 1.67 -9.88 -15.22
CA HIS A 158 1.47 -8.47 -15.55
C HIS A 158 2.25 -8.04 -16.80
N TRP A 159 3.53 -8.35 -16.85
CA TRP A 159 4.36 -8.02 -18.01
C TRP A 159 4.01 -8.83 -19.26
N GLN A 160 3.65 -10.11 -19.07
CA GLN A 160 3.20 -10.96 -20.18
C GLN A 160 1.89 -10.47 -20.79
N SER A 161 0.99 -9.87 -20.00
CA SER A 161 -0.30 -9.34 -20.50
C SER A 161 -0.16 -8.22 -21.53
N ILE A 162 0.98 -7.53 -21.55
CA ILE A 162 1.31 -6.49 -22.54
C ILE A 162 2.28 -6.98 -23.60
N GLY A 163 2.48 -8.30 -23.72
CA GLY A 163 3.33 -8.91 -24.76
C GLY A 163 4.81 -8.98 -24.46
N VAL A 164 5.25 -8.62 -23.24
CA VAL A 164 6.64 -8.77 -22.82
C VAL A 164 6.90 -10.23 -22.46
N ASN A 165 7.98 -10.81 -22.99
CA ASN A 165 8.39 -12.17 -22.62
C ASN A 165 9.09 -12.16 -21.24
N ALA A 166 8.29 -11.93 -20.21
CA ALA A 166 8.77 -11.84 -18.83
C ALA A 166 8.91 -13.24 -18.21
N ASP A 167 10.00 -13.42 -17.50
CA ASP A 167 10.31 -14.59 -16.68
C ASP A 167 10.81 -14.14 -15.30
N VAL A 168 11.26 -15.09 -14.48
CA VAL A 168 11.81 -14.80 -13.14
C VAL A 168 13.04 -13.89 -13.23
N ALA A 169 13.92 -14.09 -14.20
CA ALA A 169 15.12 -13.28 -14.35
C ALA A 169 14.76 -11.83 -14.71
N PHE A 170 13.77 -11.63 -15.58
CA PHE A 170 13.26 -10.31 -15.94
C PHE A 170 12.68 -9.56 -14.73
N ILE A 171 11.76 -10.15 -13.97
CA ILE A 171 11.15 -9.49 -12.81
C ILE A 171 12.16 -9.23 -11.70
N THR A 172 13.18 -10.08 -11.56
CA THR A 172 14.29 -9.86 -10.62
C THR A 172 15.08 -8.60 -10.99
N GLN A 173 15.40 -8.42 -12.28
CA GLN A 173 16.07 -7.19 -12.76
C GLN A 173 15.21 -5.94 -12.57
N VAL A 174 13.92 -6.02 -12.89
CA VAL A 174 12.97 -4.95 -12.63
C VAL A 174 12.94 -4.61 -11.13
N GLY A 175 12.87 -5.62 -10.26
CA GLY A 175 12.92 -5.42 -8.81
C GLY A 175 14.20 -4.72 -8.35
N TYR A 176 15.37 -5.10 -8.85
CA TYR A 176 16.62 -4.38 -8.53
C TYR A 176 16.62 -2.94 -9.03
N ALA A 177 16.06 -2.67 -10.20
CA ALA A 177 15.92 -1.30 -10.71
C ALA A 177 14.99 -0.44 -9.84
N GLU A 178 13.86 -0.98 -9.40
CA GLU A 178 12.94 -0.30 -8.46
C GLU A 178 13.59 -0.07 -7.09
N PHE A 179 14.31 -1.06 -6.58
CA PHE A 179 15.05 -0.92 -5.32
C PHE A 179 16.07 0.21 -5.41
N ALA A 180 16.87 0.24 -6.48
CA ALA A 180 17.84 1.30 -6.73
C ALA A 180 17.16 2.68 -6.83
N LEU A 181 16.01 2.76 -7.53
CA LEU A 181 15.22 3.99 -7.64
C LEU A 181 14.73 4.46 -6.27
N GLY A 182 14.22 3.55 -5.44
CA GLY A 182 13.78 3.85 -4.07
C GLY A 182 14.92 4.39 -3.21
N VAL A 183 16.09 3.76 -3.25
CA VAL A 183 17.30 4.22 -2.53
C VAL A 183 17.76 5.58 -3.04
N LEU A 184 17.79 5.80 -4.35
CA LEU A 184 18.20 7.08 -4.93
C LEU A 184 17.25 8.21 -4.52
N ILE A 185 15.93 7.98 -4.49
CA ILE A 185 14.94 8.98 -4.02
C ILE A 185 15.16 9.30 -2.55
N PHE A 186 15.46 8.29 -1.73
CA PHE A 186 15.74 8.53 -0.31
C PHE A 186 16.99 9.37 -0.10
N LEU A 187 18.06 9.10 -0.85
CA LEU A 187 19.36 9.79 -0.70
C LEU A 187 19.39 11.14 -1.41
N ALA A 188 18.85 11.22 -2.61
CA ALA A 188 18.91 12.39 -3.48
C ALA A 188 17.55 12.65 -4.16
N PRO A 189 16.56 13.23 -3.45
CA PRO A 189 15.20 13.42 -3.94
C PRO A 189 15.10 14.57 -4.95
N ILE A 190 15.71 14.40 -6.12
CA ILE A 190 15.62 15.38 -7.20
C ILE A 190 14.33 15.19 -8.00
N ARG A 191 13.77 16.31 -8.51
CA ARG A 191 12.49 16.32 -9.24
C ARG A 191 12.38 15.28 -10.36
N PRO A 192 13.40 15.08 -11.23
CA PRO A 192 13.32 14.07 -12.28
C PRO A 192 13.15 12.65 -11.77
N LEU A 193 13.83 12.28 -10.66
CA LEU A 193 13.67 10.94 -10.05
C LEU A 193 12.29 10.74 -9.45
N ILE A 194 11.74 11.75 -8.80
CA ILE A 194 10.38 11.70 -8.23
C ILE A 194 9.36 11.55 -9.36
N PHE A 195 9.52 12.31 -10.44
CA PHE A 195 8.65 12.22 -11.62
C PHE A 195 8.76 10.85 -12.31
N LEU A 196 9.98 10.33 -12.46
CA LEU A 196 10.21 8.98 -12.97
C LEU A 196 9.51 7.92 -12.10
N ALA A 197 9.64 8.02 -10.78
CA ALA A 197 8.98 7.09 -9.86
C ALA A 197 7.45 7.15 -9.98
N LEU A 198 6.88 8.36 -10.11
CA LEU A 198 5.44 8.53 -10.33
C LEU A 198 4.98 7.83 -11.62
N LEU A 199 5.65 8.11 -12.74
CA LEU A 199 5.31 7.49 -14.02
C LEU A 199 5.50 5.98 -13.98
N TRP A 200 6.57 5.52 -13.35
CA TRP A 200 6.85 4.11 -13.18
C TRP A 200 5.75 3.41 -12.38
N LYS A 201 5.36 3.95 -11.23
CA LYS A 201 4.29 3.38 -10.40
C LYS A 201 2.95 3.40 -11.12
N LEU A 202 2.56 4.52 -11.74
CA LEU A 202 1.32 4.57 -12.53
C LEU A 202 1.30 3.49 -13.63
N PHE A 203 2.42 3.29 -14.30
CA PHE A 203 2.53 2.27 -15.34
C PHE A 203 2.47 0.85 -14.77
N THR A 204 3.26 0.53 -13.75
CA THR A 204 3.30 -0.83 -13.19
C THR A 204 2.00 -1.22 -12.51
N GLU A 205 1.33 -0.29 -11.82
CA GLU A 205 0.01 -0.54 -11.25
C GLU A 205 -1.08 -0.66 -12.34
N PHE A 206 -0.97 0.10 -13.43
CA PHE A 206 -1.89 -0.06 -14.58
C PHE A 206 -1.87 -1.47 -15.15
N LEU A 207 -0.77 -2.22 -15.03
CA LEU A 207 -0.66 -3.60 -15.52
C LEU A 207 -1.66 -4.58 -14.86
N TYR A 208 -2.23 -4.22 -13.72
CA TYR A 208 -3.35 -4.98 -13.13
C TYR A 208 -4.57 -5.07 -14.07
N VAL A 209 -4.81 -4.01 -14.85
CA VAL A 209 -5.98 -3.95 -15.74
C VAL A 209 -5.88 -4.95 -16.90
N PRO A 210 -4.80 -4.95 -17.74
CA PRO A 210 -4.68 -5.91 -18.83
C PRO A 210 -4.35 -7.33 -18.37
N ALA A 211 -3.76 -7.51 -17.18
CA ALA A 211 -3.38 -8.84 -16.69
C ALA A 211 -4.56 -9.70 -16.27
N ASP A 212 -5.76 -9.10 -16.07
CA ASP A 212 -6.95 -9.80 -15.59
C ASP A 212 -6.64 -10.78 -14.46
N THR A 213 -5.93 -10.26 -13.45
CA THR A 213 -5.36 -11.06 -12.36
C THR A 213 -6.41 -11.75 -11.49
N VAL A 214 -7.66 -11.28 -11.58
CA VAL A 214 -8.82 -11.92 -10.99
C VAL A 214 -9.72 -12.35 -12.16
N ALA A 215 -9.54 -13.57 -12.62
CA ALA A 215 -10.20 -14.11 -13.81
C ALA A 215 -11.72 -13.80 -13.84
N GLY A 216 -12.16 -13.14 -14.90
CA GLY A 216 -13.58 -12.80 -15.11
C GLY A 216 -14.12 -11.62 -14.30
N MET A 217 -13.28 -10.91 -13.54
CA MET A 217 -13.69 -9.77 -12.71
C MET A 217 -13.05 -8.44 -13.17
N GLY A 218 -13.09 -8.11 -14.46
CA GLY A 218 -12.45 -6.94 -15.05
C GLY A 218 -12.62 -5.62 -14.29
N ILE A 219 -13.79 -5.41 -13.65
CA ILE A 219 -14.05 -4.24 -12.80
C ILE A 219 -13.23 -4.27 -11.50
N VAL A 220 -12.95 -5.45 -10.94
CA VAL A 220 -12.14 -5.59 -9.72
C VAL A 220 -10.69 -5.19 -9.98
N ASN A 221 -10.16 -5.49 -11.16
CA ASN A 221 -8.81 -5.11 -11.56
C ASN A 221 -8.66 -3.57 -11.66
N ILE A 222 -9.72 -2.86 -12.06
CA ILE A 222 -9.76 -1.40 -12.04
C ILE A 222 -9.74 -0.88 -10.60
N PHE A 223 -10.48 -1.50 -9.69
CA PHE A 223 -10.44 -1.11 -8.26
C PHE A 223 -9.08 -1.37 -7.64
N GLU A 224 -8.44 -2.50 -7.93
CA GLU A 224 -7.08 -2.80 -7.48
C GLU A 224 -6.08 -1.74 -7.97
N TRP A 225 -6.22 -1.30 -9.23
CA TRP A 225 -5.40 -0.22 -9.77
C TRP A 225 -5.64 1.13 -9.06
N ILE A 226 -6.91 1.47 -8.78
CA ILE A 226 -7.26 2.73 -8.10
C ILE A 226 -6.81 2.73 -6.63
N GLU A 227 -6.84 1.58 -5.95
CA GLU A 227 -6.42 1.45 -4.54
C GLU A 227 -4.92 1.70 -4.36
N ARG A 228 -4.13 1.39 -5.36
CA ARG A 228 -2.66 1.44 -5.33
C ARG A 228 -2.08 2.72 -5.89
#